data_d0b2e5c4832d588a06974c4b08ad0c7f
#
_entry.id   d0b2e5c4832d588a06974c4b08ad0c7f
#
_cell.length_a   1.000
_cell.length_b   1.000
_cell.length_c   1.000
_cell.angle_alpha   90.00
_cell.angle_beta   90.00
_cell.angle_gamma   90.00
#
_symmetry.space_group_name_H-M   'P 1'
#
loop_
_entity.id
_entity.type
_entity.pdbx_description
1 polymer ?
#
loop_
_entity_poly.entity_id
_entity_poly.type
_entity_poly.pdbx_seq_one_letter_code
_entity_poly.pdbx_strand_id
1 'polypeptide(L)'
;MNVPVGCTLEEVFQQTGLTMEYGPVSAKVNNKVEGMHYRIYKQKTIEFLDLQSASGIRAYTRTLFFVLCKAAHDIWPKCRVMIDIPISNGYYVDIERKDEQGNKIEMTPDDIAELRERMTTTIAENHPIHRFEATTEEAIEMFRKAGSMSKVKLLENSGRLFTTYYDLDGYKDYYYGNLLTTTGKLHLFGLEYYYNGILLRIPSRENPAKLGAFIRQDKMFEIFQEHHQWQEILKMRTVGDLNAAIEHGYANNLIQISEALQEKKIAQIADEIAHLKGVRMVLIAGPSSSGKTTTCKRLSVQLAVNGIRPIGISLDDYFLDRDQTPRDEDGDFDFEHLHALNIPLLNEQMNALFRGEEVELPRYNFQKGKSEWSGKKLKLNGNEILVVEGIHALNPELTAQIPDEQIYRIYASALTTILLDSHNYIPTTDNRLLRRIIRDHKYRGVSAKETIRRWPSVRKGENRWIFPFQENADAMFNSAMLFELAVIKKQAEPLLEEVYENCEEHAEAYRLLKFLHYIKPISEDQIPPTSLLREFLGGSSFEY
;
A
#
# COMPACT_ATOMS: atom_id res chain seq x y z
N MET A 1 22.40 31.56 -0.32
CA MET A 1 21.67 32.51 -1.16
C MET A 1 20.78 33.38 -0.29
N ASN A 2 20.71 34.68 -0.56
CA ASN A 2 19.81 35.61 0.14
C ASN A 2 18.57 35.83 -0.76
N VAL A 3 17.39 35.71 -0.18
CA VAL A 3 16.11 35.90 -0.87
C VAL A 3 15.21 36.83 -0.04
N PRO A 4 14.26 37.56 -0.65
CA PRO A 4 13.29 38.36 0.09
C PRO A 4 12.47 37.53 1.07
N VAL A 5 12.17 38.10 2.23
CA VAL A 5 11.30 37.45 3.24
C VAL A 5 9.88 37.31 2.66
N GLY A 6 9.32 36.11 2.79
CA GLY A 6 7.97 35.81 2.29
C GLY A 6 7.92 35.33 0.85
N CYS A 7 9.07 35.21 0.15
CA CYS A 7 9.06 34.59 -1.19
C CYS A 7 8.70 33.10 -1.12
N THR A 8 8.06 32.61 -2.17
CA THR A 8 7.70 31.20 -2.33
C THR A 8 8.89 30.35 -2.75
N LEU A 9 8.81 29.03 -2.57
CA LEU A 9 9.82 28.11 -3.10
C LEU A 9 9.92 28.18 -4.63
N GLU A 10 8.83 28.46 -5.33
CA GLU A 10 8.80 28.68 -6.77
C GLU A 10 9.69 29.89 -7.16
N GLU A 11 9.50 31.04 -6.48
CA GLU A 11 10.30 32.25 -6.68
C GLU A 11 11.77 32.05 -6.29
N VAL A 12 12.02 31.29 -5.22
CA VAL A 12 13.39 30.91 -4.82
C VAL A 12 14.07 30.10 -5.91
N PHE A 13 13.39 29.08 -6.46
CA PHE A 13 13.94 28.25 -7.52
C PHE A 13 14.33 29.09 -8.75
N GLN A 14 13.45 29.99 -9.20
CA GLN A 14 13.70 30.88 -10.33
C GLN A 14 14.96 31.74 -10.12
N GLN A 15 15.21 32.19 -8.88
CA GLN A 15 16.39 32.99 -8.54
C GLN A 15 17.69 32.17 -8.44
N THR A 16 17.60 30.84 -8.31
CA THR A 16 18.82 29.99 -8.24
C THR A 16 19.50 29.79 -9.59
N GLY A 17 18.77 29.97 -10.69
CA GLY A 17 19.24 29.60 -12.02
C GLY A 17 19.41 28.09 -12.24
N LEU A 18 18.94 27.24 -11.31
CA LEU A 18 18.95 25.79 -11.48
C LEU A 18 17.95 25.38 -12.55
N THR A 19 18.29 24.31 -13.28
CA THR A 19 17.38 23.66 -14.23
C THR A 19 17.14 22.22 -13.79
N MET A 20 15.88 21.79 -13.86
CA MET A 20 15.47 20.40 -13.57
C MET A 20 14.54 19.95 -14.69
N GLU A 21 14.84 18.84 -15.35
CA GLU A 21 14.10 18.36 -16.52
C GLU A 21 12.61 18.10 -16.21
N TYR A 22 12.32 17.56 -15.02
CA TYR A 22 10.96 17.21 -14.58
C TYR A 22 10.57 17.89 -13.25
N GLY A 23 11.01 19.12 -13.06
CA GLY A 23 10.75 19.83 -11.82
C GLY A 23 11.10 21.31 -11.88
N PRO A 24 11.10 21.99 -10.71
CA PRO A 24 10.77 21.42 -9.40
C PRO A 24 9.26 21.21 -9.19
N VAL A 25 8.90 20.17 -8.46
CA VAL A 25 7.50 19.86 -8.13
C VAL A 25 7.21 19.96 -6.62
N SER A 26 8.23 19.86 -5.80
CA SER A 26 8.22 20.09 -4.36
C SER A 26 9.63 20.38 -3.87
N ALA A 27 9.82 20.64 -2.56
CA ALA A 27 11.14 20.74 -1.97
C ALA A 27 11.15 20.17 -0.55
N LYS A 28 12.30 19.63 -0.11
CA LYS A 28 12.58 19.42 1.32
C LYS A 28 13.05 20.75 1.93
N VAL A 29 12.36 21.19 2.96
CA VAL A 29 12.70 22.36 3.75
C VAL A 29 13.03 21.89 5.16
N ASN A 30 14.30 21.87 5.54
CA ASN A 30 14.77 21.26 6.79
C ASN A 30 14.23 19.84 6.99
N ASN A 31 14.44 18.95 6.02
CA ASN A 31 13.97 17.56 6.02
C ASN A 31 12.44 17.36 6.10
N LYS A 32 11.65 18.39 5.77
CA LYS A 32 10.20 18.30 5.64
C LYS A 32 9.78 18.64 4.22
N VAL A 33 8.95 17.80 3.60
CA VAL A 33 8.49 18.06 2.23
C VAL A 33 7.40 19.11 2.21
N GLU A 34 7.66 20.19 1.47
CA GLU A 34 6.74 21.31 1.26
C GLU A 34 6.44 21.48 -0.24
N GLY A 35 5.24 22.00 -0.55
CA GLY A 35 4.86 22.37 -1.91
C GLY A 35 5.51 23.68 -2.35
N MET A 36 5.58 23.93 -3.66
CA MET A 36 6.21 25.12 -4.21
C MET A 36 5.54 26.45 -3.81
N HIS A 37 4.32 26.41 -3.27
CA HIS A 37 3.62 27.56 -2.64
C HIS A 37 4.19 27.96 -1.27
N TYR A 38 5.02 27.14 -0.64
CA TYR A 38 5.55 27.40 0.70
C TYR A 38 6.38 28.68 0.71
N ARG A 39 6.16 29.52 1.73
CA ARG A 39 6.85 30.82 1.87
C ARG A 39 7.99 30.78 2.88
N ILE A 40 9.09 31.41 2.55
CA ILE A 40 10.29 31.46 3.36
C ILE A 40 10.30 32.74 4.20
N TYR A 41 10.30 32.58 5.54
CA TYR A 41 10.35 33.72 6.48
C TYR A 41 11.64 33.77 7.31
N LYS A 42 12.45 32.70 7.28
CA LYS A 42 13.73 32.60 7.99
C LYS A 42 14.67 31.64 7.27
N GLN A 43 15.93 31.65 7.67
CA GLN A 43 16.93 30.75 7.08
C GLN A 43 16.48 29.29 7.10
N LYS A 44 16.62 28.62 5.99
CA LYS A 44 16.24 27.22 5.74
C LYS A 44 17.26 26.54 4.85
N THR A 45 17.43 25.23 5.02
CA THR A 45 18.06 24.36 4.04
C THR A 45 16.98 23.85 3.09
N ILE A 46 17.20 24.01 1.78
CA ILE A 46 16.22 23.68 0.74
C ILE A 46 16.88 22.71 -0.25
N GLU A 47 16.21 21.59 -0.51
CA GLU A 47 16.53 20.64 -1.57
C GLU A 47 15.32 20.53 -2.48
N PHE A 48 15.42 20.97 -3.75
CA PHE A 48 14.35 20.87 -4.71
C PHE A 48 14.20 19.43 -5.22
N LEU A 49 12.96 19.01 -5.40
CA LEU A 49 12.58 17.65 -5.78
C LEU A 49 11.82 17.65 -7.09
N ASP A 50 12.19 16.72 -7.98
CA ASP A 50 11.54 16.45 -9.25
C ASP A 50 10.57 15.27 -9.21
N LEU A 51 10.09 14.83 -10.39
CA LEU A 51 9.18 13.69 -10.52
C LEU A 51 9.84 12.33 -10.21
N GLN A 52 11.15 12.21 -10.28
CA GLN A 52 11.84 10.97 -9.94
C GLN A 52 11.88 10.74 -8.44
N SER A 53 11.68 11.79 -7.65
CA SER A 53 11.51 11.67 -6.20
C SER A 53 10.14 11.08 -5.83
N ALA A 54 10.09 10.29 -4.74
CA ALA A 54 8.85 9.72 -4.24
C ALA A 54 7.82 10.80 -3.84
N SER A 55 8.28 11.96 -3.39
CA SER A 55 7.40 13.08 -3.01
C SER A 55 6.90 13.85 -4.22
N GLY A 56 7.74 14.01 -5.24
CA GLY A 56 7.39 14.70 -6.48
C GLY A 56 6.32 13.95 -7.25
N ILE A 57 6.48 12.64 -7.47
CA ILE A 57 5.46 11.86 -8.17
C ILE A 57 4.13 11.85 -7.39
N ARG A 58 4.15 11.86 -6.05
CA ARG A 58 2.92 11.98 -5.25
C ARG A 58 2.22 13.33 -5.44
N ALA A 59 2.97 14.43 -5.53
CA ALA A 59 2.41 15.76 -5.77
C ALA A 59 1.79 15.85 -7.19
N TYR A 60 2.48 15.33 -8.18
CA TYR A 60 2.00 15.22 -9.56
C TYR A 60 0.69 14.41 -9.64
N THR A 61 0.69 13.22 -9.06
CA THR A 61 -0.48 12.32 -9.05
C THR A 61 -1.69 12.97 -8.40
N ARG A 62 -1.53 13.64 -7.24
CA ARG A 62 -2.65 14.36 -6.60
C ARG A 62 -3.16 15.51 -7.46
N THR A 63 -2.27 16.19 -8.18
CA THR A 63 -2.68 17.24 -9.10
C THR A 63 -3.46 16.67 -10.28
N LEU A 64 -3.08 15.51 -10.81
CA LEU A 64 -3.87 14.79 -11.81
C LEU A 64 -5.25 14.39 -11.27
N PHE A 65 -5.35 13.93 -10.02
CA PHE A 65 -6.64 13.65 -9.37
C PHE A 65 -7.52 14.90 -9.30
N PHE A 66 -6.92 16.03 -8.94
CA PHE A 66 -7.63 17.30 -8.87
C PHE A 66 -8.18 17.74 -10.22
N VAL A 67 -7.36 17.67 -11.27
CA VAL A 67 -7.77 17.99 -12.64
C VAL A 67 -8.84 17.01 -13.14
N LEU A 68 -8.70 15.71 -12.85
CA LEU A 68 -9.71 14.71 -13.20
C LEU A 68 -11.06 14.96 -12.50
N CYS A 69 -11.03 15.24 -11.20
CA CYS A 69 -12.26 15.53 -10.44
C CYS A 69 -12.95 16.79 -10.94
N LYS A 70 -12.17 17.85 -11.25
CA LYS A 70 -12.70 19.06 -11.84
C LYS A 70 -13.30 18.79 -13.22
N ALA A 71 -12.58 18.12 -14.11
CA ALA A 71 -13.05 17.79 -15.45
C ALA A 71 -14.32 16.94 -15.44
N ALA A 72 -14.39 15.94 -14.55
CA ALA A 72 -15.58 15.12 -14.36
C ALA A 72 -16.77 15.95 -13.87
N HIS A 73 -16.54 16.88 -12.92
CA HIS A 73 -17.57 17.78 -12.43
C HIS A 73 -18.06 18.78 -13.48
N ASP A 74 -17.16 19.28 -14.33
CA ASP A 74 -17.53 20.19 -15.43
C ASP A 74 -18.44 19.51 -16.45
N ILE A 75 -18.19 18.23 -16.76
CA ILE A 75 -18.99 17.44 -17.72
C ILE A 75 -20.26 16.91 -17.05
N TRP A 76 -20.13 16.39 -15.83
CA TRP A 76 -21.22 15.76 -15.07
C TRP A 76 -21.33 16.36 -13.67
N PRO A 77 -22.01 17.51 -13.47
CA PRO A 77 -22.00 18.25 -12.20
C PRO A 77 -22.52 17.48 -10.97
N LYS A 78 -23.29 16.40 -11.16
CA LYS A 78 -23.83 15.56 -10.09
C LYS A 78 -23.05 14.24 -9.91
N CYS A 79 -21.95 14.03 -10.63
CA CYS A 79 -21.16 12.81 -10.49
C CYS A 79 -20.46 12.76 -9.12
N ARG A 80 -20.14 11.53 -8.70
CA ARG A 80 -19.25 11.28 -7.58
C ARG A 80 -18.02 10.58 -8.09
N VAL A 81 -16.88 11.21 -7.93
CA VAL A 81 -15.59 10.61 -8.28
C VAL A 81 -15.01 9.93 -7.04
N MET A 82 -14.50 8.74 -7.23
CA MET A 82 -13.80 7.99 -6.20
C MET A 82 -12.46 7.52 -6.76
N ILE A 83 -11.37 8.03 -6.17
CA ILE A 83 -10.02 7.59 -6.46
C ILE A 83 -9.72 6.44 -5.53
N ASP A 84 -9.75 5.22 -6.06
CA ASP A 84 -9.78 4.04 -5.21
C ASP A 84 -8.37 3.46 -5.00
N ILE A 85 -7.93 2.62 -5.87
CA ILE A 85 -6.76 1.78 -5.65
C ILE A 85 -5.67 2.01 -6.68
N PRO A 86 -4.40 1.93 -6.27
CA PRO A 86 -3.30 1.80 -7.21
C PRO A 86 -3.32 0.40 -7.83
N ILE A 87 -3.44 0.34 -9.15
CA ILE A 87 -3.41 -0.91 -9.93
C ILE A 87 -2.77 -0.64 -11.29
N SER A 88 -2.09 -1.62 -11.86
CA SER A 88 -1.52 -1.54 -13.21
C SER A 88 -0.61 -0.31 -13.45
N ASN A 89 0.21 0.07 -12.46
CA ASN A 89 1.02 1.29 -12.46
C ASN A 89 0.22 2.58 -12.72
N GLY A 90 -1.03 2.60 -12.30
CA GLY A 90 -1.96 3.71 -12.35
C GLY A 90 -2.92 3.66 -11.16
N TYR A 91 -4.10 4.25 -11.34
CA TYR A 91 -5.14 4.29 -10.31
C TYR A 91 -6.50 3.96 -10.91
N TYR A 92 -7.21 3.06 -10.27
CA TYR A 92 -8.60 2.81 -10.61
C TYR A 92 -9.47 3.94 -10.07
N VAL A 93 -10.31 4.48 -10.95
CA VAL A 93 -11.23 5.57 -10.65
C VAL A 93 -12.64 5.12 -10.98
N ASP A 94 -13.52 5.16 -9.99
CA ASP A 94 -14.96 4.96 -10.19
C ASP A 94 -15.65 6.33 -10.25
N ILE A 95 -16.42 6.57 -11.32
CA ILE A 95 -17.25 7.76 -11.48
C ILE A 95 -18.71 7.33 -11.44
N GLU A 96 -19.33 7.53 -10.30
CA GLU A 96 -20.74 7.22 -10.12
C GLU A 96 -21.60 8.35 -10.70
N ARG A 97 -22.38 8.00 -11.74
CA ARG A 97 -23.42 8.86 -12.33
C ARG A 97 -24.76 8.18 -12.16
N LYS A 98 -25.82 8.98 -11.99
CA LYS A 98 -27.19 8.46 -11.87
C LYS A 98 -28.11 9.19 -12.83
N ASP A 99 -29.05 8.43 -13.42
CA ASP A 99 -30.14 8.99 -14.20
C ASP A 99 -31.20 9.69 -13.30
N GLU A 100 -32.22 10.26 -13.89
CA GLU A 100 -33.30 10.92 -13.16
C GLU A 100 -34.11 9.96 -12.27
N GLN A 101 -34.05 8.66 -12.57
CA GLN A 101 -34.70 7.60 -11.80
C GLN A 101 -33.80 7.06 -10.67
N GLY A 102 -32.53 7.52 -10.61
CA GLY A 102 -31.55 7.09 -9.59
C GLY A 102 -30.74 5.84 -9.95
N ASN A 103 -30.89 5.30 -11.17
CA ASN A 103 -30.11 4.15 -11.62
C ASN A 103 -28.68 4.57 -11.98
N LYS A 104 -27.71 3.71 -11.72
CA LYS A 104 -26.30 3.93 -12.10
C LYS A 104 -26.18 3.95 -13.63
N ILE A 105 -25.53 4.98 -14.16
CA ILE A 105 -25.13 5.07 -15.57
C ILE A 105 -23.70 4.54 -15.68
N GLU A 106 -23.49 3.54 -16.52
CA GLU A 106 -22.16 3.00 -16.77
C GLU A 106 -21.31 3.94 -17.61
N MET A 107 -19.99 3.90 -17.40
CA MET A 107 -19.03 4.63 -18.21
C MET A 107 -18.87 3.98 -19.57
N THR A 108 -18.84 4.79 -20.61
CA THR A 108 -18.60 4.35 -21.99
C THR A 108 -17.22 4.80 -22.47
N PRO A 109 -16.68 4.21 -23.55
CA PRO A 109 -15.45 4.70 -24.18
C PRO A 109 -15.54 6.17 -24.64
N ASP A 110 -16.72 6.64 -25.06
CA ASP A 110 -16.94 8.02 -25.49
C ASP A 110 -16.89 8.96 -24.28
N ASP A 111 -17.47 8.59 -23.15
CA ASP A 111 -17.34 9.34 -21.88
C ASP A 111 -15.87 9.52 -21.46
N ILE A 112 -15.05 8.47 -21.64
CA ILE A 112 -13.61 8.52 -21.32
C ILE A 112 -12.86 9.42 -22.30
N ALA A 113 -13.23 9.41 -23.58
CA ALA A 113 -12.65 10.30 -24.57
C ALA A 113 -12.98 11.77 -24.25
N GLU A 114 -14.23 12.08 -23.90
CA GLU A 114 -14.67 13.41 -23.47
C GLU A 114 -13.92 13.90 -22.22
N LEU A 115 -13.82 13.02 -21.20
CA LEU A 115 -13.07 13.33 -19.98
C LEU A 115 -11.59 13.59 -20.26
N ARG A 116 -10.97 12.79 -21.13
CA ARG A 116 -9.58 12.99 -21.55
C ARG A 116 -9.38 14.33 -22.26
N GLU A 117 -10.27 14.67 -23.16
CA GLU A 117 -10.24 15.95 -23.89
C GLU A 117 -10.37 17.12 -22.91
N ARG A 118 -11.33 17.07 -21.98
CA ARG A 118 -11.52 18.11 -20.99
C ARG A 118 -10.29 18.27 -20.08
N MET A 119 -9.69 17.18 -19.61
CA MET A 119 -8.45 17.21 -18.82
C MET A 119 -7.30 17.81 -19.63
N THR A 120 -7.14 17.40 -20.90
CA THR A 120 -6.09 17.91 -21.79
C THR A 120 -6.23 19.42 -22.00
N THR A 121 -7.45 19.90 -22.23
CA THR A 121 -7.75 21.33 -22.38
C THR A 121 -7.38 22.09 -21.10
N THR A 122 -7.82 21.63 -19.94
CA THR A 122 -7.52 22.25 -18.63
C THR A 122 -6.01 22.33 -18.36
N ILE A 123 -5.25 21.31 -18.78
CA ILE A 123 -3.79 21.29 -18.66
C ILE A 123 -3.14 22.30 -19.62
N ALA A 124 -3.59 22.34 -20.88
CA ALA A 124 -3.06 23.24 -21.91
C ALA A 124 -3.32 24.72 -21.58
N GLU A 125 -4.44 25.03 -20.96
CA GLU A 125 -4.80 26.38 -20.49
C GLU A 125 -3.91 26.87 -19.34
N ASN A 126 -3.18 25.99 -18.70
CA ASN A 126 -2.20 26.27 -17.64
C ASN A 126 -2.76 27.13 -16.48
N HIS A 127 -3.91 26.73 -15.96
CA HIS A 127 -4.54 27.42 -14.84
C HIS A 127 -3.73 27.36 -13.55
N PRO A 128 -3.68 28.45 -12.76
CA PRO A 128 -3.06 28.44 -11.44
C PRO A 128 -3.89 27.59 -10.47
N ILE A 129 -3.21 26.83 -9.63
CA ILE A 129 -3.81 26.08 -8.52
C ILE A 129 -3.54 26.86 -7.25
N HIS A 130 -4.57 27.48 -6.71
CA HIS A 130 -4.46 28.32 -5.52
C HIS A 130 -4.59 27.46 -4.25
N ARG A 131 -3.68 27.72 -3.29
CA ARG A 131 -3.72 27.09 -1.96
C ARG A 131 -4.27 28.09 -0.95
N PHE A 132 -5.32 27.70 -0.26
CA PHE A 132 -5.96 28.48 0.78
C PHE A 132 -5.89 27.76 2.13
N GLU A 133 -6.03 28.53 3.19
CA GLU A 133 -6.20 28.04 4.55
C GLU A 133 -7.43 28.72 5.14
N ALA A 134 -8.31 27.94 5.74
CA ALA A 134 -9.51 28.42 6.43
C ALA A 134 -9.60 27.74 7.80
N THR A 135 -10.46 28.24 8.67
CA THR A 135 -10.82 27.47 9.86
C THR A 135 -11.43 26.13 9.43
N THR A 136 -11.24 25.09 10.22
CA THR A 136 -11.80 23.77 9.87
C THR A 136 -13.32 23.81 9.80
N GLU A 137 -13.98 24.65 10.61
CA GLU A 137 -15.43 24.86 10.58
C GLU A 137 -15.89 25.47 9.24
N GLU A 138 -15.20 26.50 8.74
CA GLU A 138 -15.48 27.10 7.44
C GLU A 138 -15.26 26.10 6.29
N ALA A 139 -14.20 25.29 6.36
CA ALA A 139 -13.92 24.24 5.38
C ALA A 139 -15.01 23.15 5.39
N ILE A 140 -15.46 22.72 6.56
CA ILE A 140 -16.56 21.76 6.72
C ILE A 140 -17.83 22.28 6.07
N GLU A 141 -18.20 23.53 6.35
CA GLU A 141 -19.40 24.14 5.78
C GLU A 141 -19.32 24.32 4.26
N MET A 142 -18.14 24.67 3.75
CA MET A 142 -17.88 24.76 2.32
C MET A 142 -18.06 23.39 1.64
N PHE A 143 -17.45 22.32 2.18
CA PHE A 143 -17.57 20.97 1.61
C PHE A 143 -18.98 20.38 1.78
N ARG A 144 -19.69 20.74 2.85
CA ARG A 144 -21.10 20.36 3.04
C ARG A 144 -21.99 20.95 1.96
N LYS A 145 -21.83 22.26 1.64
CA LYS A 145 -22.53 22.93 0.54
C LYS A 145 -22.21 22.33 -0.82
N ALA A 146 -20.97 21.89 -1.02
CA ALA A 146 -20.53 21.19 -2.24
C ALA A 146 -20.96 19.71 -2.30
N GLY A 147 -21.63 19.17 -1.27
CA GLY A 147 -22.05 17.77 -1.21
C GLY A 147 -20.92 16.75 -0.97
N SER A 148 -19.70 17.20 -0.64
CA SER A 148 -18.51 16.38 -0.41
C SER A 148 -18.50 15.74 0.98
N MET A 149 -19.48 14.89 1.28
CA MET A 149 -19.73 14.37 2.63
C MET A 149 -18.58 13.52 3.21
N SER A 150 -17.79 12.84 2.38
CA SER A 150 -16.60 12.11 2.87
C SER A 150 -15.56 13.04 3.49
N LYS A 151 -15.38 14.24 2.92
CA LYS A 151 -14.50 15.29 3.45
C LYS A 151 -15.05 15.92 4.72
N VAL A 152 -16.35 16.17 4.75
CA VAL A 152 -17.04 16.66 5.97
C VAL A 152 -16.79 15.71 7.13
N LYS A 153 -17.09 14.42 6.97
CA LYS A 153 -16.86 13.39 8.02
C LYS A 153 -15.40 13.29 8.44
N LEU A 154 -14.46 13.41 7.48
CA LEU A 154 -13.02 13.38 7.77
C LEU A 154 -12.62 14.58 8.64
N LEU A 155 -13.03 15.77 8.26
CA LEU A 155 -12.63 17.02 8.91
C LEU A 155 -13.29 17.22 10.28
N GLU A 156 -14.55 16.83 10.47
CA GLU A 156 -15.25 16.86 11.76
C GLU A 156 -14.49 16.11 12.86
N ASN A 157 -13.72 15.08 12.47
CA ASN A 157 -12.95 14.25 13.40
C ASN A 157 -11.45 14.54 13.40
N SER A 158 -10.98 15.55 12.67
CA SER A 158 -9.55 15.83 12.53
C SER A 158 -8.90 16.46 13.76
N GLY A 159 -9.68 17.11 14.62
CA GLY A 159 -9.17 17.89 15.77
C GLY A 159 -8.33 19.11 15.37
N ARG A 160 -8.30 19.51 14.09
CA ARG A 160 -7.51 20.64 13.59
C ARG A 160 -8.28 21.93 13.67
N LEU A 161 -7.60 23.03 14.02
CA LEU A 161 -8.18 24.37 13.99
C LEU A 161 -8.26 24.93 12.58
N PHE A 162 -7.27 24.61 11.72
CA PHE A 162 -7.20 25.10 10.36
C PHE A 162 -7.06 23.94 9.37
N THR A 163 -7.70 24.12 8.21
CA THR A 163 -7.67 23.18 7.08
C THR A 163 -7.19 23.88 5.82
N THR A 164 -6.19 23.29 5.17
CA THR A 164 -5.73 23.74 3.85
C THR A 164 -6.58 23.08 2.78
N TYR A 165 -7.02 23.85 1.79
CA TYR A 165 -7.70 23.36 0.59
C TYR A 165 -7.13 24.03 -0.67
N TYR A 166 -7.48 23.48 -1.83
CA TYR A 166 -7.05 23.99 -3.11
C TYR A 166 -8.25 24.43 -3.95
N ASP A 167 -8.02 25.43 -4.80
CA ASP A 167 -9.02 25.97 -5.73
C ASP A 167 -8.42 25.96 -7.16
N LEU A 168 -9.17 25.39 -8.08
CA LEU A 168 -8.90 25.39 -9.51
C LEU A 168 -10.14 25.90 -10.23
N ASP A 169 -10.14 27.16 -10.64
CA ASP A 169 -11.26 27.84 -11.32
C ASP A 169 -12.60 27.67 -10.61
N GLY A 170 -12.61 27.90 -9.27
CA GLY A 170 -13.80 27.79 -8.43
C GLY A 170 -14.13 26.37 -7.99
N TYR A 171 -13.53 25.33 -8.57
CA TYR A 171 -13.65 23.97 -8.03
C TYR A 171 -12.70 23.78 -6.85
N LYS A 172 -13.28 23.60 -5.65
CA LYS A 172 -12.53 23.51 -4.39
C LYS A 172 -12.43 22.06 -3.92
N ASP A 173 -11.22 21.67 -3.52
CA ASP A 173 -10.98 20.31 -3.03
C ASP A 173 -9.93 20.28 -1.93
N TYR A 174 -9.92 19.16 -1.18
CA TYR A 174 -8.99 18.88 -0.10
C TYR A 174 -8.04 17.75 -0.47
N TYR A 175 -6.75 17.98 -0.24
CA TYR A 175 -5.71 16.95 -0.31
C TYR A 175 -4.80 17.04 0.91
N TYR A 176 -4.49 15.90 1.53
CA TYR A 176 -3.62 15.86 2.72
C TYR A 176 -2.14 16.06 2.39
N GLY A 177 -1.79 16.20 1.12
CA GLY A 177 -0.44 16.47 0.61
C GLY A 177 -0.38 17.65 -0.36
N ASN A 178 0.82 17.95 -0.83
CA ASN A 178 1.06 19.07 -1.72
C ASN A 178 0.60 18.77 -3.15
N LEU A 179 0.17 19.83 -3.86
CA LEU A 179 -0.12 19.85 -5.29
C LEU A 179 0.90 20.73 -6.02
N LEU A 180 0.93 20.62 -7.36
CA LEU A 180 1.68 21.54 -8.23
C LEU A 180 1.04 22.94 -8.20
N THR A 181 1.78 23.95 -8.66
CA THR A 181 1.33 25.35 -8.65
C THR A 181 0.43 25.71 -9.81
N THR A 182 0.53 24.97 -10.93
CA THR A 182 -0.32 25.17 -12.11
C THR A 182 -0.62 23.84 -12.78
N THR A 183 -1.72 23.80 -13.57
CA THR A 183 -2.11 22.61 -14.33
C THR A 183 -1.13 22.32 -15.48
N GLY A 184 -0.50 23.32 -16.07
CA GLY A 184 0.46 23.18 -17.18
C GLY A 184 1.77 22.46 -16.80
N LYS A 185 2.03 22.23 -15.51
CA LYS A 185 3.13 21.36 -15.06
C LYS A 185 2.83 19.87 -15.22
N LEU A 186 1.60 19.50 -15.54
CA LEU A 186 1.21 18.15 -15.89
C LEU A 186 1.51 17.92 -17.37
N HIS A 187 2.49 17.09 -17.70
CA HIS A 187 2.93 16.89 -19.07
C HIS A 187 2.48 15.55 -19.68
N LEU A 188 2.12 14.57 -18.86
CA LEU A 188 1.79 13.24 -19.32
C LEU A 188 0.78 12.54 -18.40
N PHE A 189 -0.30 12.00 -18.97
CA PHE A 189 -1.25 11.12 -18.32
C PHE A 189 -1.93 10.22 -19.36
N GLY A 190 -2.58 9.14 -18.91
CA GLY A 190 -3.44 8.31 -19.75
C GLY A 190 -4.75 8.03 -19.03
N LEU A 191 -5.84 7.90 -19.80
CA LEU A 191 -7.12 7.37 -19.32
C LEU A 191 -7.49 6.19 -20.20
N GLU A 192 -7.78 5.06 -19.57
CA GLU A 192 -8.18 3.83 -20.25
C GLU A 192 -9.43 3.25 -19.60
N TYR A 193 -10.29 2.63 -20.41
CA TYR A 193 -11.40 1.85 -19.88
C TYR A 193 -10.84 0.62 -19.16
N TYR A 194 -11.22 0.43 -17.91
CA TYR A 194 -10.74 -0.67 -17.09
C TYR A 194 -11.89 -1.27 -16.28
N TYR A 195 -12.30 -2.48 -16.66
CA TYR A 195 -13.52 -3.13 -16.16
C TYR A 195 -14.74 -2.22 -16.28
N ASN A 196 -15.35 -1.78 -15.18
CA ASN A 196 -16.51 -0.89 -15.14
C ASN A 196 -16.18 0.56 -14.73
N GLY A 197 -14.90 0.92 -14.74
CA GLY A 197 -14.41 2.26 -14.40
C GLY A 197 -13.27 2.71 -15.31
N ILE A 198 -12.40 3.54 -14.77
CA ILE A 198 -11.30 4.18 -15.49
C ILE A 198 -9.98 3.83 -14.83
N LEU A 199 -8.96 3.51 -15.62
CA LEU A 199 -7.59 3.51 -15.19
C LEU A 199 -6.94 4.84 -15.54
N LEU A 200 -6.62 5.65 -14.53
CA LEU A 200 -5.78 6.84 -14.66
C LEU A 200 -4.32 6.41 -14.59
N ARG A 201 -3.61 6.52 -15.72
CA ARG A 201 -2.18 6.21 -15.82
C ARG A 201 -1.35 7.44 -15.55
N ILE A 202 -0.24 7.25 -14.87
CA ILE A 202 0.69 8.31 -14.49
C ILE A 202 2.08 8.08 -15.09
N PRO A 203 2.94 9.12 -15.16
CA PRO A 203 4.33 8.94 -15.56
C PRO A 203 5.06 7.91 -14.70
N SER A 204 5.96 7.15 -15.32
CA SER A 204 6.89 6.30 -14.58
C SER A 204 7.86 7.16 -13.77
N ARG A 205 8.09 6.80 -12.51
CA ARG A 205 9.07 7.50 -11.68
C ARG A 205 10.50 7.33 -12.20
N GLU A 206 10.81 6.20 -12.82
CA GLU A 206 12.13 5.91 -13.37
C GLU A 206 12.37 6.67 -14.68
N ASN A 207 11.32 6.84 -15.48
CA ASN A 207 11.35 7.60 -16.73
C ASN A 207 10.10 8.45 -16.88
N PRO A 208 10.09 9.70 -16.35
CA PRO A 208 8.92 10.57 -16.38
C PRO A 208 8.41 10.97 -17.77
N ALA A 209 9.21 10.78 -18.82
CA ALA A 209 8.77 10.97 -20.20
C ALA A 209 7.82 9.88 -20.72
N LYS A 210 7.64 8.79 -19.97
CA LYS A 210 6.80 7.65 -20.35
C LYS A 210 5.79 7.33 -19.27
N LEU A 211 4.61 6.86 -19.67
CA LEU A 211 3.66 6.27 -18.75
C LEU A 211 4.24 4.97 -18.15
N GLY A 212 3.89 4.69 -16.92
CA GLY A 212 4.14 3.39 -16.32
C GLY A 212 3.62 2.26 -17.22
N ALA A 213 4.30 1.11 -17.24
CA ALA A 213 3.88 -0.02 -18.06
C ALA A 213 2.46 -0.48 -17.67
N PHE A 214 1.59 -0.70 -18.68
CA PHE A 214 0.30 -1.32 -18.44
C PHE A 214 0.51 -2.82 -18.12
N ILE A 215 0.08 -3.25 -16.96
CA ILE A 215 0.15 -4.64 -16.52
C ILE A 215 -1.27 -5.05 -16.13
N ARG A 216 -1.84 -6.01 -16.87
CA ARG A 216 -3.17 -6.52 -16.53
C ARG A 216 -3.09 -7.33 -15.23
N GLN A 217 -3.96 -6.99 -14.27
CA GLN A 217 -3.96 -7.55 -12.92
C GLN A 217 -5.39 -7.98 -12.54
N ASP A 218 -5.87 -9.04 -13.23
CA ASP A 218 -7.25 -9.51 -13.10
C ASP A 218 -7.54 -10.04 -11.68
N LYS A 219 -6.67 -10.91 -11.15
CA LYS A 219 -6.84 -11.49 -9.81
C LYS A 219 -6.72 -10.44 -8.71
N MET A 220 -5.82 -9.46 -8.89
CA MET A 220 -5.72 -8.34 -7.98
C MET A 220 -7.00 -7.49 -8.00
N PHE A 221 -7.59 -7.28 -9.15
CA PHE A 221 -8.85 -6.55 -9.26
C PHE A 221 -10.03 -7.30 -8.63
N GLU A 222 -10.09 -8.63 -8.79
CA GLU A 222 -11.11 -9.47 -8.15
C GLU A 222 -11.08 -9.37 -6.62
N ILE A 223 -9.90 -9.41 -6.00
CA ILE A 223 -9.78 -9.27 -4.53
C ILE A 223 -10.19 -7.87 -4.06
N PHE A 224 -9.98 -6.82 -4.86
CA PHE A 224 -10.52 -5.51 -4.57
C PHE A 224 -12.04 -5.48 -4.64
N GLN A 225 -12.64 -6.08 -5.65
CA GLN A 225 -14.11 -6.17 -5.76
C GLN A 225 -14.71 -6.93 -4.57
N GLU A 226 -14.09 -8.01 -4.13
CA GLU A 226 -14.49 -8.73 -2.92
C GLU A 226 -14.47 -7.82 -1.69
N HIS A 227 -13.40 -7.03 -1.52
CA HIS A 227 -13.29 -6.10 -0.40
C HIS A 227 -14.26 -4.92 -0.48
N HIS A 228 -14.62 -4.45 -1.67
CA HIS A 228 -15.69 -3.46 -1.84
C HIS A 228 -17.03 -4.02 -1.34
N GLN A 229 -17.36 -5.28 -1.63
CA GLN A 229 -18.55 -5.92 -1.07
C GLN A 229 -18.51 -5.98 0.46
N TRP A 230 -17.34 -6.25 1.05
CA TRP A 230 -17.18 -6.22 2.51
C TRP A 230 -17.38 -4.81 3.07
N GLN A 231 -16.87 -3.79 2.39
CA GLN A 231 -17.08 -2.39 2.78
C GLN A 231 -18.56 -1.99 2.72
N GLU A 232 -19.30 -2.48 1.74
CA GLU A 232 -20.76 -2.25 1.64
C GLU A 232 -21.52 -2.93 2.78
N ILE A 233 -21.19 -4.18 3.11
CA ILE A 233 -21.77 -4.91 4.26
C ILE A 233 -21.52 -4.13 5.55
N LEU A 234 -20.30 -3.63 5.74
CA LEU A 234 -19.87 -2.88 6.92
C LEU A 234 -20.29 -1.40 6.88
N LYS A 235 -20.78 -0.90 5.73
CA LYS A 235 -21.07 0.52 5.46
C LYS A 235 -19.88 1.42 5.78
N MET A 236 -18.69 1.01 5.37
CA MET A 236 -17.44 1.63 5.75
C MET A 236 -16.47 1.70 4.56
N ARG A 237 -16.39 2.87 3.93
CA ARG A 237 -15.47 3.14 2.82
C ARG A 237 -14.34 4.09 3.18
N THR A 238 -14.58 5.00 4.13
CA THR A 238 -13.65 6.07 4.45
C THR A 238 -13.28 6.10 5.93
N VAL A 239 -12.18 6.78 6.25
CA VAL A 239 -11.76 7.04 7.63
C VAL A 239 -12.84 7.78 8.41
N GLY A 240 -13.58 8.69 7.75
CA GLY A 240 -14.72 9.34 8.39
C GLY A 240 -15.80 8.38 8.85
N ASP A 241 -16.09 7.33 8.06
CA ASP A 241 -17.04 6.27 8.44
C ASP A 241 -16.50 5.43 9.60
N LEU A 242 -15.20 5.08 9.56
CA LEU A 242 -14.51 4.36 10.64
C LEU A 242 -14.58 5.13 11.96
N ASN A 243 -14.24 6.42 11.92
CA ASN A 243 -14.26 7.28 13.10
C ASN A 243 -15.67 7.38 13.70
N ALA A 244 -16.69 7.55 12.85
CA ALA A 244 -18.09 7.56 13.30
C ALA A 244 -18.49 6.23 13.96
N ALA A 245 -18.09 5.10 13.39
CA ALA A 245 -18.34 3.77 13.97
C ALA A 245 -17.67 3.60 15.35
N ILE A 246 -16.45 4.11 15.51
CA ILE A 246 -15.71 4.09 16.79
C ILE A 246 -16.44 4.95 17.82
N GLU A 247 -16.87 6.16 17.46
CA GLU A 247 -17.59 7.08 18.37
C GLU A 247 -18.92 6.52 18.86
N HIS A 248 -19.63 5.81 17.98
CA HIS A 248 -20.91 5.18 18.32
C HIS A 248 -20.72 3.82 19.03
N GLY A 249 -19.51 3.45 19.43
CA GLY A 249 -19.23 2.20 20.16
C GLY A 249 -19.31 0.94 19.29
N TYR A 250 -19.24 1.06 17.96
CA TYR A 250 -19.40 -0.04 17.02
C TYR A 250 -18.09 -0.80 16.72
N ALA A 251 -16.96 -0.35 17.33
CA ALA A 251 -15.63 -0.88 17.05
C ALA A 251 -15.55 -2.41 17.26
N ASN A 252 -16.13 -2.93 18.35
CA ASN A 252 -16.09 -4.37 18.64
C ASN A 252 -16.83 -5.20 17.58
N ASN A 253 -18.01 -4.75 17.14
CA ASN A 253 -18.75 -5.44 16.07
C ASN A 253 -17.97 -5.42 14.77
N LEU A 254 -17.33 -4.29 14.43
CA LEU A 254 -16.49 -4.15 13.26
C LEU A 254 -15.32 -5.16 13.28
N ILE A 255 -14.65 -5.30 14.41
CA ILE A 255 -13.56 -6.27 14.60
C ILE A 255 -14.09 -7.68 14.37
N GLN A 256 -15.18 -8.07 15.04
CA GLN A 256 -15.75 -9.42 14.94
C GLN A 256 -16.16 -9.77 13.51
N ILE A 257 -16.84 -8.86 12.80
CA ILE A 257 -17.27 -9.10 11.42
C ILE A 257 -16.05 -9.20 10.49
N SER A 258 -15.06 -8.32 10.64
CA SER A 258 -13.87 -8.33 9.80
C SER A 258 -13.03 -9.61 10.00
N GLU A 259 -12.88 -10.07 11.25
CA GLU A 259 -12.21 -11.34 11.55
C GLU A 259 -12.98 -12.54 10.97
N ALA A 260 -14.31 -12.54 11.07
CA ALA A 260 -15.13 -13.59 10.50
C ALA A 260 -15.06 -13.63 8.97
N LEU A 261 -15.01 -12.48 8.30
CA LEU A 261 -14.84 -12.39 6.84
C LEU A 261 -13.47 -12.95 6.40
N GLN A 262 -12.40 -12.60 7.11
CA GLN A 262 -11.08 -13.17 6.83
C GLN A 262 -11.04 -14.69 7.08
N GLU A 263 -11.60 -15.16 8.19
CA GLU A 263 -11.63 -16.60 8.51
C GLU A 263 -12.42 -17.38 7.46
N LYS A 264 -13.56 -16.84 7.03
CA LYS A 264 -14.36 -17.43 5.94
C LYS A 264 -13.55 -17.56 4.64
N LYS A 265 -12.77 -16.54 4.28
CA LYS A 265 -11.91 -16.57 3.09
C LYS A 265 -10.80 -17.63 3.20
N ILE A 266 -10.16 -17.72 4.35
CA ILE A 266 -9.11 -18.73 4.59
C ILE A 266 -9.70 -20.15 4.56
N ALA A 267 -10.89 -20.35 5.15
CA ALA A 267 -11.60 -21.63 5.08
C ALA A 267 -11.96 -22.02 3.64
N GLN A 268 -12.44 -21.07 2.83
CA GLN A 268 -12.73 -21.32 1.40
C GLN A 268 -11.47 -21.76 0.65
N ILE A 269 -10.33 -21.10 0.87
CA ILE A 269 -9.05 -21.51 0.26
C ILE A 269 -8.64 -22.91 0.71
N ALA A 270 -8.80 -23.24 1.99
CA ALA A 270 -8.48 -24.57 2.51
C ALA A 270 -9.40 -25.65 1.93
N ASP A 271 -10.70 -25.36 1.76
CA ASP A 271 -11.68 -26.25 1.12
C ASP A 271 -11.31 -26.50 -0.34
N GLU A 272 -10.92 -25.46 -1.07
CA GLU A 272 -10.48 -25.55 -2.46
C GLU A 272 -9.26 -26.47 -2.58
N ILE A 273 -8.23 -26.27 -1.74
CA ILE A 273 -7.05 -27.12 -1.70
C ILE A 273 -7.43 -28.58 -1.39
N ALA A 274 -8.34 -28.82 -0.44
CA ALA A 274 -8.76 -30.15 -0.06
C ALA A 274 -9.52 -30.90 -1.18
N HIS A 275 -10.21 -30.19 -2.06
CA HIS A 275 -10.91 -30.77 -3.22
C HIS A 275 -10.00 -31.07 -4.41
N LEU A 276 -8.83 -30.43 -4.50
CA LEU A 276 -7.87 -30.64 -5.58
C LEU A 276 -7.06 -31.93 -5.35
N LYS A 277 -7.10 -32.83 -6.33
CA LYS A 277 -6.31 -34.06 -6.28
C LYS A 277 -4.87 -33.81 -6.72
N GLY A 278 -3.92 -34.30 -5.95
CA GLY A 278 -2.49 -34.26 -6.33
C GLY A 278 -1.71 -33.09 -5.75
N VAL A 279 -2.35 -32.10 -5.15
CA VAL A 279 -1.64 -31.00 -4.46
C VAL A 279 -0.89 -31.55 -3.25
N ARG A 280 0.40 -31.30 -3.20
CA ARG A 280 1.32 -31.74 -2.15
C ARG A 280 2.04 -30.58 -1.46
N MET A 281 2.00 -29.40 -2.09
CA MET A 281 2.65 -28.19 -1.62
C MET A 281 1.74 -26.97 -1.80
N VAL A 282 1.62 -26.19 -0.76
CA VAL A 282 1.00 -24.84 -0.80
C VAL A 282 2.13 -23.81 -0.68
N LEU A 283 2.22 -22.90 -1.63
CA LEU A 283 3.17 -21.79 -1.62
C LEU A 283 2.48 -20.51 -1.22
N ILE A 284 2.95 -19.83 -0.17
CA ILE A 284 2.39 -18.55 0.29
C ILE A 284 3.42 -17.45 0.09
N ALA A 285 3.21 -16.62 -0.92
CA ALA A 285 4.03 -15.44 -1.17
C ALA A 285 3.34 -14.15 -0.76
N GLY A 286 4.12 -13.11 -0.69
CA GLY A 286 3.65 -11.74 -0.49
C GLY A 286 4.79 -10.84 -0.03
N PRO A 287 4.65 -9.53 -0.16
CA PRO A 287 5.71 -8.59 0.18
C PRO A 287 5.97 -8.54 1.69
N SER A 288 7.05 -7.87 2.08
CA SER A 288 7.40 -7.71 3.49
C SER A 288 6.26 -7.10 4.31
N SER A 289 6.03 -7.64 5.52
CA SER A 289 4.94 -7.23 6.43
C SER A 289 3.52 -7.37 5.86
N SER A 290 3.32 -8.31 4.94
CA SER A 290 2.00 -8.65 4.40
C SER A 290 1.22 -9.63 5.27
N GLY A 291 1.79 -10.16 6.36
CA GLY A 291 1.12 -11.14 7.23
C GLY A 291 1.15 -12.58 6.70
N LYS A 292 2.13 -12.93 5.86
CA LYS A 292 2.29 -14.29 5.31
C LYS A 292 2.34 -15.35 6.40
N THR A 293 3.15 -15.14 7.42
CA THR A 293 3.40 -16.12 8.48
C THR A 293 2.11 -16.44 9.23
N THR A 294 1.33 -15.43 9.62
CA THR A 294 0.04 -15.67 10.28
C THR A 294 -0.99 -16.26 9.31
N THR A 295 -0.99 -15.85 8.03
CA THR A 295 -1.84 -16.48 7.01
C THR A 295 -1.51 -17.97 6.89
N CYS A 296 -0.22 -18.34 6.86
CA CYS A 296 0.23 -19.73 6.87
C CYS A 296 -0.30 -20.50 8.10
N LYS A 297 -0.20 -19.92 9.29
CA LYS A 297 -0.69 -20.54 10.53
C LYS A 297 -2.22 -20.74 10.52
N ARG A 298 -2.98 -19.71 10.14
CA ARG A 298 -4.46 -19.79 10.05
C ARG A 298 -4.91 -20.79 8.97
N LEU A 299 -4.28 -20.77 7.80
CA LEU A 299 -4.56 -21.76 6.74
C LEU A 299 -4.24 -23.18 7.21
N SER A 300 -3.14 -23.36 7.93
CA SER A 300 -2.78 -24.67 8.50
C SER A 300 -3.86 -25.21 9.44
N VAL A 301 -4.49 -24.36 10.25
CA VAL A 301 -5.62 -24.74 11.09
C VAL A 301 -6.79 -25.22 10.23
N GLN A 302 -7.15 -24.49 9.18
CA GLN A 302 -8.28 -24.85 8.30
C GLN A 302 -8.00 -26.11 7.46
N LEU A 303 -6.75 -26.32 7.01
CA LEU A 303 -6.36 -27.58 6.37
C LEU A 303 -6.50 -28.76 7.33
N ALA A 304 -6.12 -28.60 8.62
CA ALA A 304 -6.28 -29.64 9.64
C ALA A 304 -7.77 -29.94 9.91
N VAL A 305 -8.66 -28.94 9.87
CA VAL A 305 -10.12 -29.12 9.94
C VAL A 305 -10.62 -29.99 8.80
N ASN A 306 -10.03 -29.86 7.60
CA ASN A 306 -10.33 -30.70 6.41
C ASN A 306 -9.62 -32.08 6.45
N GLY A 307 -8.99 -32.44 7.57
CA GLY A 307 -8.32 -33.74 7.75
C GLY A 307 -6.94 -33.84 7.07
N ILE A 308 -6.40 -32.73 6.57
CA ILE A 308 -5.06 -32.65 5.95
C ILE A 308 -4.07 -32.17 6.99
N ARG A 309 -2.94 -32.85 7.16
CA ARG A 309 -1.90 -32.45 8.10
C ARG A 309 -0.90 -31.51 7.44
N PRO A 310 -0.92 -30.19 7.74
CA PRO A 310 0.02 -29.23 7.18
C PRO A 310 1.38 -29.29 7.88
N ILE A 311 2.45 -29.15 7.11
CA ILE A 311 3.81 -29.01 7.62
C ILE A 311 4.37 -27.69 7.10
N GLY A 312 4.59 -26.74 8.02
CA GLY A 312 5.09 -25.40 7.72
C GLY A 312 6.61 -25.41 7.46
N ILE A 313 7.02 -24.73 6.39
CA ILE A 313 8.42 -24.47 6.05
C ILE A 313 8.56 -22.98 5.72
N SER A 314 9.55 -22.33 6.32
CA SER A 314 9.89 -20.94 5.97
C SER A 314 11.04 -20.92 4.95
N LEU A 315 10.88 -20.15 3.87
CA LEU A 315 11.97 -19.90 2.92
C LEU A 315 13.12 -19.12 3.55
N ASP A 316 12.86 -18.38 4.62
CA ASP A 316 13.91 -17.65 5.34
C ASP A 316 14.96 -18.59 5.95
N ASP A 317 14.61 -19.85 6.21
CA ASP A 317 15.57 -20.87 6.66
C ASP A 317 16.53 -21.34 5.56
N TYR A 318 16.21 -21.06 4.30
CA TYR A 318 17.02 -21.44 3.13
C TYR A 318 17.96 -20.33 2.63
N PHE A 319 18.13 -19.22 3.38
CA PHE A 319 19.12 -18.22 3.00
C PHE A 319 20.54 -18.81 2.94
N LEU A 320 21.29 -18.38 1.94
CA LEU A 320 22.74 -18.61 1.86
C LEU A 320 23.44 -17.84 2.99
N ASP A 321 24.68 -18.22 3.28
CA ASP A 321 25.54 -17.46 4.18
C ASP A 321 25.64 -16.00 3.72
N ARG A 322 25.72 -15.05 4.66
CA ARG A 322 25.68 -13.61 4.36
C ARG A 322 26.73 -13.18 3.34
N ASP A 323 27.93 -13.77 3.40
CA ASP A 323 29.02 -13.49 2.46
C ASP A 323 28.77 -13.99 1.04
N GLN A 324 27.83 -14.92 0.86
CA GLN A 324 27.37 -15.44 -0.43
C GLN A 324 26.12 -14.71 -0.97
N THR A 325 25.47 -13.86 -0.16
CA THR A 325 24.30 -13.09 -0.58
C THR A 325 24.67 -12.14 -1.72
N PRO A 326 23.89 -12.06 -2.82
CA PRO A 326 24.09 -11.07 -3.87
C PRO A 326 24.17 -9.64 -3.32
N ARG A 327 24.86 -8.77 -4.04
CA ARG A 327 24.94 -7.35 -3.69
C ARG A 327 24.09 -6.53 -4.65
N ASP A 328 23.50 -5.46 -4.12
CA ASP A 328 22.79 -4.47 -4.91
C ASP A 328 23.76 -3.50 -5.62
N GLU A 329 23.19 -2.52 -6.34
CA GLU A 329 23.94 -1.51 -7.11
C GLU A 329 24.80 -0.58 -6.22
N ASP A 330 24.44 -0.44 -4.94
CA ASP A 330 25.14 0.36 -3.95
C ASP A 330 26.24 -0.45 -3.23
N GLY A 331 26.32 -1.76 -3.51
CA GLY A 331 27.28 -2.70 -2.93
C GLY A 331 26.84 -3.31 -1.59
N ASP A 332 25.63 -3.03 -1.14
CA ASP A 332 25.02 -3.63 0.04
C ASP A 332 24.47 -5.02 -0.24
N PHE A 333 24.32 -5.84 0.81
CA PHE A 333 23.70 -7.17 0.66
C PHE A 333 22.23 -7.08 0.28
N ASP A 334 21.86 -7.66 -0.86
CA ASP A 334 20.47 -7.72 -1.36
C ASP A 334 19.77 -9.00 -0.86
N PHE A 335 19.20 -8.93 0.34
CA PHE A 335 18.41 -10.03 0.93
C PHE A 335 17.04 -10.21 0.27
N GLU A 336 16.61 -9.27 -0.56
CA GLU A 336 15.36 -9.39 -1.34
C GLU A 336 15.62 -10.08 -2.70
N HIS A 337 16.88 -10.39 -3.04
CA HIS A 337 17.23 -11.08 -4.28
C HIS A 337 16.87 -12.57 -4.21
N LEU A 338 16.30 -13.13 -5.29
CA LEU A 338 15.91 -14.55 -5.34
C LEU A 338 17.08 -15.49 -5.01
N HIS A 339 18.26 -15.20 -5.57
CA HIS A 339 19.47 -16.02 -5.36
C HIS A 339 20.18 -15.75 -4.02
N ALA A 340 19.56 -15.02 -3.09
CA ALA A 340 19.94 -15.06 -1.69
C ALA A 340 19.52 -16.38 -1.03
N LEU A 341 18.61 -17.15 -1.68
CA LEU A 341 18.16 -18.46 -1.24
C LEU A 341 18.97 -19.59 -1.86
N ASN A 342 19.16 -20.67 -1.13
CA ASN A 342 19.72 -21.93 -1.60
C ASN A 342 18.64 -22.74 -2.34
N ILE A 343 18.30 -22.30 -3.57
CA ILE A 343 17.28 -22.90 -4.42
C ILE A 343 17.58 -24.38 -4.74
N PRO A 344 18.84 -24.76 -5.05
CA PRO A 344 19.18 -26.19 -5.28
C PRO A 344 18.84 -27.07 -4.09
N LEU A 345 19.23 -26.66 -2.86
CA LEU A 345 18.93 -27.43 -1.65
C LEU A 345 17.42 -27.53 -1.40
N LEU A 346 16.68 -26.43 -1.61
CA LEU A 346 15.23 -26.43 -1.47
C LEU A 346 14.59 -27.48 -2.40
N ASN A 347 14.91 -27.45 -3.70
CA ASN A 347 14.34 -28.38 -4.67
C ASN A 347 14.74 -29.83 -4.39
N GLU A 348 16.00 -30.09 -4.02
CA GLU A 348 16.49 -31.43 -3.63
C GLU A 348 15.65 -31.96 -2.45
N GLN A 349 15.50 -31.18 -1.40
CA GLN A 349 14.77 -31.60 -0.19
C GLN A 349 13.26 -31.78 -0.45
N MET A 350 12.63 -30.88 -1.21
CA MET A 350 11.21 -31.02 -1.54
C MET A 350 10.96 -32.28 -2.36
N ASN A 351 11.79 -32.57 -3.35
CA ASN A 351 11.68 -33.79 -4.15
C ASN A 351 11.97 -35.07 -3.33
N ALA A 352 12.95 -35.06 -2.41
CA ALA A 352 13.20 -36.15 -1.50
C ALA A 352 12.00 -36.44 -0.58
N LEU A 353 11.42 -35.40 0.00
CA LEU A 353 10.19 -35.49 0.80
C LEU A 353 9.02 -36.08 0.00
N PHE A 354 8.87 -35.69 -1.27
CA PHE A 354 7.82 -36.23 -2.14
C PHE A 354 8.05 -37.70 -2.52
N ARG A 355 9.29 -38.17 -2.49
CA ARG A 355 9.60 -39.61 -2.61
C ARG A 355 9.44 -40.39 -1.29
N GLY A 356 9.11 -39.70 -0.17
CA GLY A 356 8.97 -40.29 1.16
C GLY A 356 10.31 -40.53 1.86
N GLU A 357 11.35 -39.83 1.44
CA GLU A 357 12.67 -39.87 2.08
C GLU A 357 12.69 -38.92 3.30
N GLU A 358 13.58 -39.18 4.26
CA GLU A 358 13.82 -38.31 5.39
C GLU A 358 14.89 -37.27 5.04
N VAL A 359 14.62 -35.98 5.33
CA VAL A 359 15.54 -34.86 5.15
C VAL A 359 15.78 -34.14 6.46
N GLU A 360 16.95 -33.54 6.65
CA GLU A 360 17.24 -32.62 7.73
C GLU A 360 17.04 -31.20 7.20
N LEU A 361 16.17 -30.38 7.85
CA LEU A 361 15.89 -29.02 7.42
C LEU A 361 17.00 -28.05 7.84
N PRO A 362 17.37 -27.08 6.98
CA PRO A 362 18.27 -26.02 7.36
C PRO A 362 17.58 -25.03 8.34
N ARG A 363 18.38 -24.17 8.95
CA ARG A 363 17.94 -23.01 9.73
C ARG A 363 18.90 -21.87 9.50
N TYR A 364 18.37 -20.68 9.20
CA TYR A 364 19.19 -19.48 9.07
C TYR A 364 19.29 -18.72 10.38
N ASN A 365 20.53 -18.49 10.81
CA ASN A 365 20.82 -17.70 12.00
C ASN A 365 21.05 -16.23 11.61
N PHE A 366 20.04 -15.37 11.74
CA PHE A 366 20.09 -13.95 11.36
C PHE A 366 21.16 -13.15 12.10
N GLN A 367 21.47 -13.50 13.35
CA GLN A 367 22.50 -12.81 14.14
C GLN A 367 23.89 -13.11 13.60
N LYS A 368 24.20 -14.38 13.36
CA LYS A 368 25.48 -14.82 12.81
C LYS A 368 25.59 -14.58 11.30
N GLY A 369 24.45 -14.51 10.58
CA GLY A 369 24.39 -14.46 9.12
C GLY A 369 24.86 -15.77 8.48
N LYS A 370 24.49 -16.92 9.06
CA LYS A 370 24.92 -18.25 8.64
C LYS A 370 23.75 -19.21 8.52
N SER A 371 23.81 -20.07 7.51
CA SER A 371 22.95 -21.25 7.38
C SER A 371 23.54 -22.40 8.21
N GLU A 372 22.73 -23.02 9.03
CA GLU A 372 23.11 -24.10 9.94
C GLU A 372 22.11 -25.25 9.77
N TRP A 373 22.50 -26.48 10.02
CA TRP A 373 21.55 -27.59 10.11
C TRP A 373 20.76 -27.49 11.42
N SER A 374 19.43 -27.61 11.32
CA SER A 374 18.54 -27.41 12.47
C SER A 374 18.50 -28.61 13.43
N GLY A 375 18.97 -29.78 13.02
CA GLY A 375 18.78 -31.06 13.70
C GLY A 375 17.35 -31.62 13.55
N LYS A 376 16.43 -30.85 12.94
CA LYS A 376 15.05 -31.27 12.71
C LYS A 376 14.95 -32.13 11.47
N LYS A 377 14.63 -33.41 11.66
CA LYS A 377 14.37 -34.34 10.58
C LYS A 377 12.89 -34.34 10.21
N LEU A 378 12.61 -34.39 8.92
CA LEU A 378 11.27 -34.40 8.37
C LEU A 378 11.13 -35.53 7.36
N LYS A 379 10.02 -36.26 7.43
CA LYS A 379 9.59 -37.24 6.46
C LYS A 379 8.09 -37.11 6.26
N LEU A 380 7.62 -37.07 5.02
CA LEU A 380 6.19 -36.99 4.73
C LEU A 380 5.52 -38.36 4.81
N ASN A 381 4.35 -38.37 5.43
CA ASN A 381 3.40 -39.48 5.45
C ASN A 381 2.23 -39.18 4.50
N GLY A 382 1.38 -40.19 4.19
CA GLY A 382 0.44 -40.13 3.06
C GLY A 382 -0.64 -39.04 3.08
N ASN A 383 -0.89 -38.36 4.21
CA ASN A 383 -1.93 -37.33 4.34
C ASN A 383 -1.35 -35.97 4.81
N GLU A 384 -0.13 -35.71 4.41
CA GLU A 384 0.58 -34.48 4.77
C GLU A 384 0.80 -33.59 3.56
N ILE A 385 0.65 -32.28 3.77
CA ILE A 385 0.91 -31.25 2.76
C ILE A 385 1.96 -30.28 3.29
N LEU A 386 2.92 -29.90 2.43
CA LEU A 386 3.88 -28.85 2.75
C LEU A 386 3.24 -27.49 2.58
N VAL A 387 3.38 -26.61 3.57
CA VAL A 387 2.97 -25.20 3.48
C VAL A 387 4.23 -24.35 3.58
N VAL A 388 4.69 -23.86 2.44
CA VAL A 388 5.95 -23.13 2.30
C VAL A 388 5.66 -21.64 2.17
N GLU A 389 6.17 -20.83 3.09
CA GLU A 389 5.97 -19.37 3.05
C GLU A 389 7.27 -18.62 2.80
N GLY A 390 7.20 -17.54 2.03
CA GLY A 390 8.31 -16.62 1.81
C GLY A 390 8.05 -15.64 0.69
N ILE A 391 8.87 -14.61 0.59
CA ILE A 391 8.67 -13.53 -0.38
C ILE A 391 8.74 -14.01 -1.84
N HIS A 392 9.52 -15.05 -2.12
CA HIS A 392 9.74 -15.60 -3.47
C HIS A 392 8.87 -16.79 -3.84
N ALA A 393 7.93 -17.19 -2.98
CA ALA A 393 7.19 -18.44 -3.15
C ALA A 393 6.37 -18.54 -4.46
N LEU A 394 6.07 -17.41 -5.13
CA LEU A 394 5.37 -17.38 -6.43
C LEU A 394 6.31 -17.22 -7.64
N ASN A 395 7.61 -17.11 -7.43
CA ASN A 395 8.55 -17.04 -8.53
C ASN A 395 8.74 -18.46 -9.13
N PRO A 396 8.47 -18.68 -10.44
CA PRO A 396 8.57 -19.99 -11.07
C PRO A 396 9.97 -20.62 -10.97
N GLU A 397 11.01 -19.81 -10.91
CA GLU A 397 12.41 -20.28 -10.78
C GLU A 397 12.63 -21.00 -9.44
N LEU A 398 11.91 -20.61 -8.39
CA LEU A 398 12.04 -21.23 -7.07
C LEU A 398 11.70 -22.73 -7.09
N THR A 399 10.67 -23.12 -7.84
CA THR A 399 10.12 -24.49 -7.86
C THR A 399 10.17 -25.13 -9.24
N ALA A 400 11.15 -24.73 -10.07
CA ALA A 400 11.28 -25.20 -11.45
C ALA A 400 11.43 -26.74 -11.61
N GLN A 401 11.80 -27.45 -10.53
CA GLN A 401 11.94 -28.90 -10.51
C GLN A 401 10.75 -29.64 -9.90
N ILE A 402 9.67 -28.93 -9.57
CA ILE A 402 8.46 -29.50 -8.96
C ILE A 402 7.30 -29.34 -9.94
N PRO A 403 6.55 -30.41 -10.25
CA PRO A 403 5.41 -30.33 -11.18
C PRO A 403 4.34 -29.36 -10.69
N ASP A 404 3.84 -28.50 -11.59
CA ASP A 404 2.86 -27.46 -11.28
C ASP A 404 1.55 -28.01 -10.70
N GLU A 405 1.12 -29.19 -11.15
CA GLU A 405 -0.09 -29.87 -10.65
C GLU A 405 0.01 -30.32 -9.19
N GLN A 406 1.21 -30.31 -8.60
CA GLN A 406 1.43 -30.60 -7.18
C GLN A 406 1.45 -29.36 -6.30
N ILE A 407 1.33 -28.16 -6.89
CA ILE A 407 1.50 -26.89 -6.21
C ILE A 407 0.19 -26.11 -6.24
N TYR A 408 -0.17 -25.51 -5.08
CA TYR A 408 -1.20 -24.49 -4.98
C TYR A 408 -0.59 -23.18 -4.48
N ARG A 409 -0.81 -22.08 -5.17
CA ARG A 409 -0.13 -20.81 -4.97
C ARG A 409 -1.07 -19.76 -4.37
N ILE A 410 -0.65 -19.14 -3.27
CA ILE A 410 -1.41 -18.10 -2.59
C ILE A 410 -0.57 -16.82 -2.54
N TYR A 411 -1.17 -15.71 -2.97
CA TYR A 411 -0.58 -14.39 -2.77
C TYR A 411 -1.27 -13.67 -1.61
N ALA A 412 -0.51 -13.40 -0.54
CA ALA A 412 -0.99 -12.65 0.63
C ALA A 412 -0.46 -11.23 0.61
N SER A 413 -1.34 -10.24 0.59
CA SER A 413 -0.99 -8.82 0.62
C SER A 413 -1.86 -8.04 1.59
N ALA A 414 -1.33 -6.97 2.17
CA ALA A 414 -2.07 -6.06 3.05
C ALA A 414 -2.70 -4.92 2.24
N LEU A 415 -3.65 -5.25 1.36
CA LEU A 415 -4.29 -4.27 0.48
C LEU A 415 -5.17 -3.32 1.29
N THR A 416 -4.70 -2.10 1.47
CA THR A 416 -5.45 -1.07 2.19
C THR A 416 -6.56 -0.54 1.29
N THR A 417 -7.79 -0.91 1.60
CA THR A 417 -8.98 -0.56 0.82
C THR A 417 -9.77 0.60 1.42
N ILE A 418 -9.53 0.94 2.69
CA ILE A 418 -10.14 2.12 3.31
C ILE A 418 -9.48 3.38 2.76
N LEU A 419 -10.30 4.36 2.36
CA LEU A 419 -9.86 5.66 1.85
C LEU A 419 -9.81 6.68 2.98
N LEU A 420 -8.95 7.68 2.88
CA LEU A 420 -9.01 8.82 3.78
C LEU A 420 -10.31 9.62 3.53
N ASP A 421 -10.56 9.97 2.28
CA ASP A 421 -11.82 10.46 1.72
C ASP A 421 -11.93 10.02 0.25
N SER A 422 -12.98 10.42 -0.47
CA SER A 422 -13.24 9.96 -1.85
C SER A 422 -12.11 10.25 -2.84
N HIS A 423 -11.25 11.24 -2.58
CA HIS A 423 -10.16 11.66 -3.47
C HIS A 423 -8.77 11.38 -2.90
N ASN A 424 -8.69 10.87 -1.66
CA ASN A 424 -7.44 10.60 -0.97
C ASN A 424 -7.39 9.12 -0.53
N TYR A 425 -6.69 8.31 -1.28
CA TYR A 425 -6.42 6.91 -0.92
C TYR A 425 -5.27 6.81 0.09
N ILE A 426 -5.23 5.69 0.81
CA ILE A 426 -4.10 5.33 1.70
C ILE A 426 -3.27 4.25 1.01
N PRO A 427 -1.98 4.51 0.70
CA PRO A 427 -1.15 3.52 0.03
C PRO A 427 -0.98 2.23 0.85
N THR A 428 -1.15 1.08 0.22
CA THR A 428 -0.82 -0.24 0.81
C THR A 428 0.61 -0.29 1.37
N THR A 429 1.54 0.40 0.70
CA THR A 429 2.93 0.51 1.14
C THR A 429 3.07 1.22 2.48
N ASP A 430 2.20 2.19 2.78
CA ASP A 430 2.24 2.94 4.04
C ASP A 430 1.78 2.05 5.19
N ASN A 431 0.69 1.32 5.01
CA ASN A 431 0.22 0.36 6.00
C ASN A 431 1.29 -0.71 6.31
N ARG A 432 1.92 -1.26 5.26
CA ARG A 432 2.98 -2.25 5.41
C ARG A 432 4.24 -1.66 6.08
N LEU A 433 4.58 -0.41 5.78
CA LEU A 433 5.69 0.29 6.46
C LEU A 433 5.38 0.47 7.95
N LEU A 434 4.17 0.87 8.32
CA LEU A 434 3.74 0.98 9.72
C LEU A 434 3.81 -0.38 10.44
N ARG A 435 3.28 -1.44 9.84
CA ARG A 435 3.41 -2.82 10.35
C ARG A 435 4.88 -3.19 10.56
N ARG A 436 5.75 -2.88 9.60
CA ARG A 436 7.18 -3.18 9.68
C ARG A 436 7.87 -2.41 10.78
N ILE A 437 7.58 -1.11 10.93
CA ILE A 437 8.15 -0.27 11.99
C ILE A 437 7.83 -0.87 13.36
N ILE A 438 6.56 -1.21 13.61
CA ILE A 438 6.12 -1.79 14.89
C ILE A 438 6.81 -3.15 15.13
N ARG A 439 6.78 -4.05 14.15
CA ARG A 439 7.38 -5.38 14.26
C ARG A 439 8.89 -5.32 14.47
N ASP A 440 9.60 -4.54 13.66
CA ASP A 440 11.06 -4.47 13.70
C ASP A 440 11.54 -3.80 15.00
N HIS A 441 10.81 -2.81 15.51
CA HIS A 441 11.08 -2.25 16.84
C HIS A 441 10.89 -3.31 17.93
N LYS A 442 9.75 -3.99 17.94
CA LYS A 442 9.35 -4.92 19.02
C LYS A 442 10.21 -6.18 19.08
N TYR A 443 10.52 -6.77 17.92
CA TYR A 443 11.14 -8.11 17.87
C TYR A 443 12.58 -8.10 17.40
N ARG A 444 13.05 -7.00 16.79
CA ARG A 444 14.39 -6.91 16.21
C ARG A 444 15.24 -5.79 16.79
N GLY A 445 14.66 -4.95 17.65
CA GLY A 445 15.35 -3.81 18.27
C GLY A 445 15.78 -2.72 17.25
N VAL A 446 15.10 -2.67 16.08
CA VAL A 446 15.43 -1.71 15.01
C VAL A 446 14.56 -0.47 15.16
N SER A 447 15.16 0.73 15.12
CA SER A 447 14.41 1.99 15.23
C SER A 447 13.53 2.28 14.02
N ALA A 448 12.49 3.10 14.20
CA ALA A 448 11.65 3.59 13.09
C ALA A 448 12.49 4.30 12.01
N LYS A 449 13.46 5.12 12.44
CA LYS A 449 14.42 5.78 11.53
C LYS A 449 15.13 4.78 10.62
N GLU A 450 15.68 3.71 11.20
CA GLU A 450 16.41 2.72 10.41
C GLU A 450 15.50 1.91 9.49
N THR A 451 14.28 1.57 9.95
CA THR A 451 13.28 0.90 9.13
C THR A 451 12.88 1.77 7.93
N ILE A 452 12.64 3.08 8.12
CA ILE A 452 12.32 4.03 7.04
C ILE A 452 13.50 4.14 6.07
N ARG A 453 14.73 4.24 6.56
CA ARG A 453 15.93 4.32 5.71
C ARG A 453 16.07 3.12 4.78
N ARG A 454 15.78 1.91 5.26
CA ARG A 454 15.89 0.67 4.48
C ARG A 454 14.70 0.43 3.55
N TRP A 455 13.58 1.13 3.76
CA TRP A 455 12.34 0.87 3.03
C TRP A 455 12.45 1.01 1.50
N PRO A 456 13.18 2.00 0.93
CA PRO A 456 13.38 2.09 -0.51
C PRO A 456 14.05 0.85 -1.13
N SER A 457 15.05 0.27 -0.48
CA SER A 457 15.72 -0.96 -0.93
C SER A 457 14.74 -2.14 -0.93
N VAL A 458 13.95 -2.30 0.14
CA VAL A 458 12.89 -3.32 0.20
C VAL A 458 11.90 -3.16 -0.97
N ARG A 459 11.46 -1.93 -1.24
CA ARG A 459 10.55 -1.63 -2.37
C ARG A 459 11.15 -1.97 -3.74
N LYS A 460 12.45 -1.72 -3.91
CA LYS A 460 13.18 -2.08 -5.15
C LYS A 460 13.19 -3.59 -5.36
N GLY A 461 13.48 -4.35 -4.30
CA GLY A 461 13.43 -5.81 -4.33
C GLY A 461 12.03 -6.36 -4.62
N GLU A 462 10.98 -5.81 -3.98
CA GLU A 462 9.59 -6.20 -4.23
C GLU A 462 9.16 -5.97 -5.68
N ASN A 463 9.50 -4.83 -6.25
CA ASN A 463 9.19 -4.50 -7.66
C ASN A 463 9.88 -5.46 -8.64
N ARG A 464 11.08 -5.93 -8.30
CA ARG A 464 11.87 -6.81 -9.16
C ARG A 464 11.50 -8.29 -9.01
N TRP A 465 11.25 -8.75 -7.78
CA TRP A 465 11.24 -10.17 -7.47
C TRP A 465 9.90 -10.71 -6.97
N ILE A 466 8.92 -9.85 -6.63
CA ILE A 466 7.66 -10.29 -6.02
C ILE A 466 6.47 -9.89 -6.88
N PHE A 467 6.28 -8.61 -7.16
CA PHE A 467 5.09 -8.12 -7.89
C PHE A 467 4.94 -8.64 -9.32
N PRO A 468 6.02 -8.91 -10.09
CA PRO A 468 5.86 -9.51 -11.42
C PRO A 468 5.18 -10.88 -11.41
N PHE A 469 5.24 -11.60 -10.29
CA PHE A 469 4.72 -12.96 -10.16
C PHE A 469 3.40 -13.06 -9.38
N GLN A 470 2.83 -11.96 -8.89
CA GLN A 470 1.63 -12.00 -8.06
C GLN A 470 0.41 -12.60 -8.77
N GLU A 471 0.26 -12.39 -10.08
CA GLU A 471 -0.83 -12.98 -10.88
C GLU A 471 -0.66 -14.49 -11.15
N ASN A 472 0.49 -15.10 -10.76
CA ASN A 472 0.68 -16.55 -10.80
C ASN A 472 -0.07 -17.29 -9.68
N ALA A 473 -0.63 -16.57 -8.71
CA ALA A 473 -1.36 -17.17 -7.60
C ALA A 473 -2.65 -17.88 -8.08
N ASP A 474 -2.97 -19.04 -7.49
CA ASP A 474 -4.27 -19.70 -7.66
C ASP A 474 -5.33 -18.98 -6.81
N ALA A 475 -4.96 -18.50 -5.63
CA ALA A 475 -5.81 -17.67 -4.77
C ALA A 475 -5.08 -16.43 -4.29
N MET A 476 -5.83 -15.34 -4.10
CA MET A 476 -5.34 -14.13 -3.44
C MET A 476 -6.03 -13.93 -2.10
N PHE A 477 -5.26 -13.48 -1.12
CA PHE A 477 -5.73 -13.18 0.23
C PHE A 477 -5.33 -11.78 0.66
N ASN A 478 -6.32 -10.94 1.00
CA ASN A 478 -6.06 -9.65 1.60
C ASN A 478 -5.96 -9.78 3.13
N SER A 479 -4.77 -9.54 3.65
CA SER A 479 -4.47 -9.59 5.07
C SER A 479 -4.81 -8.31 5.82
N ALA A 480 -5.16 -7.21 5.14
CA ALA A 480 -5.52 -5.96 5.79
C ALA A 480 -6.93 -6.01 6.37
N MET A 481 -7.10 -5.34 7.50
CA MET A 481 -8.39 -5.11 8.14
C MET A 481 -8.81 -3.65 7.95
N LEU A 482 -10.10 -3.38 7.75
CA LEU A 482 -10.61 -2.01 7.58
C LEU A 482 -10.31 -1.10 8.78
N PHE A 483 -10.27 -1.67 9.98
CA PHE A 483 -10.01 -0.96 11.24
C PHE A 483 -8.53 -0.94 11.64
N GLU A 484 -7.67 -1.61 10.91
CA GLU A 484 -6.27 -1.88 11.29
C GLU A 484 -5.48 -0.63 11.67
N LEU A 485 -5.57 0.41 10.85
CA LEU A 485 -4.87 1.67 11.10
C LEU A 485 -5.27 2.31 12.43
N ALA A 486 -6.52 2.15 12.87
CA ALA A 486 -7.00 2.63 14.16
C ALA A 486 -6.37 1.88 15.34
N VAL A 487 -6.02 0.60 15.14
CA VAL A 487 -5.38 -0.21 16.19
C VAL A 487 -3.87 0.04 16.23
N ILE A 488 -3.18 -0.04 15.08
CA ILE A 488 -1.72 0.09 15.02
C ILE A 488 -1.22 1.50 15.33
N LYS A 489 -2.08 2.52 15.16
CA LYS A 489 -1.78 3.92 15.42
C LYS A 489 -1.10 4.12 16.78
N LYS A 490 -1.62 3.54 17.85
CA LYS A 490 -1.11 3.73 19.22
C LYS A 490 0.34 3.29 19.39
N GLN A 491 0.76 2.25 18.67
CA GLN A 491 2.14 1.78 18.69
C GLN A 491 3.02 2.52 17.66
N ALA A 492 2.44 2.92 16.52
CA ALA A 492 3.19 3.56 15.44
C ALA A 492 3.55 5.03 15.72
N GLU A 493 2.59 5.82 16.27
CA GLU A 493 2.80 7.26 16.48
C GLU A 493 4.02 7.56 17.36
N PRO A 494 4.21 6.98 18.55
CA PRO A 494 5.38 7.27 19.37
C PRO A 494 6.70 6.94 18.66
N LEU A 495 6.75 5.84 17.90
CA LEU A 495 7.95 5.44 17.16
C LEU A 495 8.29 6.40 16.01
N LEU A 496 7.26 6.94 15.37
CA LEU A 496 7.43 7.94 14.30
C LEU A 496 7.84 9.31 14.86
N GLU A 497 7.35 9.68 16.05
CA GLU A 497 7.70 10.93 16.74
C GLU A 497 9.18 10.97 17.18
N GLU A 498 9.81 9.80 17.39
CA GLU A 498 11.24 9.68 17.68
C GLU A 498 12.13 10.01 16.47
N VAL A 499 11.57 10.12 15.26
CA VAL A 499 12.31 10.48 14.05
C VAL A 499 12.33 12.00 13.88
N TYR A 500 13.34 12.65 14.46
CA TYR A 500 13.43 14.10 14.54
C TYR A 500 13.81 14.78 13.22
N GLU A 501 13.56 16.10 13.14
CA GLU A 501 13.81 16.94 11.94
C GLU A 501 15.28 16.99 11.46
N ASN A 502 16.22 16.51 12.26
CA ASN A 502 17.66 16.54 11.95
C ASN A 502 18.13 15.43 11.01
N CYS A 503 17.22 14.60 10.50
CA CYS A 503 17.55 13.50 9.59
C CYS A 503 16.58 13.44 8.40
N GLU A 504 17.02 12.80 7.32
CA GLU A 504 16.27 12.72 6.06
C GLU A 504 14.98 11.91 6.19
N GLU A 505 14.97 10.89 7.05
CA GLU A 505 13.84 10.00 7.30
C GLU A 505 12.66 10.72 7.94
N HIS A 506 12.88 11.91 8.52
CA HIS A 506 11.83 12.73 9.11
C HIS A 506 10.72 13.08 8.12
N ALA A 507 11.05 13.34 6.86
CA ALA A 507 10.06 13.64 5.84
C ALA A 507 9.00 12.55 5.72
N GLU A 508 9.40 11.27 5.74
CA GLU A 508 8.50 10.13 5.62
C GLU A 508 7.77 9.86 6.94
N ALA A 509 8.46 9.95 8.09
CA ALA A 509 7.85 9.82 9.40
C ALA A 509 6.74 10.87 9.61
N TYR A 510 7.02 12.13 9.29
CA TYR A 510 6.06 13.23 9.37
C TYR A 510 4.84 13.01 8.44
N ARG A 511 5.08 12.50 7.23
CA ARG A 511 4.02 12.18 6.28
C ARG A 511 3.09 11.08 6.82
N LEU A 512 3.63 10.04 7.43
CA LEU A 512 2.86 8.95 8.05
C LEU A 512 2.06 9.47 9.25
N LEU A 513 2.67 10.24 10.14
CA LEU A 513 1.98 10.87 11.26
C LEU A 513 0.81 11.74 10.79
N LYS A 514 1.01 12.50 9.71
CA LYS A 514 0.01 13.45 9.22
C LYS A 514 -1.32 12.78 8.87
N PHE A 515 -1.33 11.58 8.26
CA PHE A 515 -2.58 10.91 7.98
C PHE A 515 -3.11 10.09 9.16
N LEU A 516 -2.24 9.52 9.99
CA LEU A 516 -2.66 8.82 11.20
C LEU A 516 -3.46 9.72 12.16
N HIS A 517 -3.15 11.02 12.21
CA HIS A 517 -3.90 11.98 13.02
C HIS A 517 -5.39 12.07 12.68
N TYR A 518 -5.81 11.71 11.45
CA TYR A 518 -7.24 11.69 11.09
C TYR A 518 -7.99 10.48 11.65
N ILE A 519 -7.28 9.47 12.16
CA ILE A 519 -7.86 8.18 12.54
C ILE A 519 -8.03 8.13 14.05
N LYS A 520 -9.22 7.83 14.53
CA LYS A 520 -9.48 7.58 15.95
C LYS A 520 -8.91 6.23 16.38
N PRO A 521 -8.29 6.14 17.56
CA PRO A 521 -7.68 4.88 17.99
C PRO A 521 -8.71 3.88 18.49
N ILE A 522 -8.45 2.59 18.21
CA ILE A 522 -9.10 1.44 18.85
C ILE A 522 -8.11 0.80 19.83
N SER A 523 -8.60 0.26 20.95
CA SER A 523 -7.74 -0.50 21.89
C SER A 523 -7.34 -1.84 21.31
N GLU A 524 -6.05 -2.19 21.39
CA GLU A 524 -5.55 -3.49 20.98
C GLU A 524 -6.08 -4.66 21.83
N ASP A 525 -6.58 -4.39 23.05
CA ASP A 525 -7.18 -5.39 23.91
C ASP A 525 -8.42 -6.05 23.31
N GLN A 526 -9.07 -5.37 22.36
CA GLN A 526 -10.25 -5.88 21.66
C GLN A 526 -9.88 -6.86 20.52
N ILE A 527 -8.59 -6.96 20.15
CA ILE A 527 -8.15 -7.78 19.05
C ILE A 527 -7.98 -9.24 19.49
N PRO A 528 -8.61 -10.22 18.82
CA PRO A 528 -8.46 -11.63 19.16
C PRO A 528 -7.00 -12.09 19.13
N PRO A 529 -6.59 -13.05 19.96
CA PRO A 529 -5.22 -13.58 19.97
C PRO A 529 -4.86 -14.34 18.67
N THR A 530 -5.85 -14.78 17.91
CA THR A 530 -5.67 -15.45 16.60
C THR A 530 -5.67 -14.48 15.43
N SER A 531 -5.91 -13.17 15.68
CA SER A 531 -5.90 -12.14 14.64
C SER A 531 -4.55 -12.05 13.95
N LEU A 532 -4.58 -11.81 12.64
CA LEU A 532 -3.40 -11.53 11.84
C LEU A 532 -2.61 -10.33 12.36
N LEU A 533 -3.29 -9.33 12.91
CA LEU A 533 -2.65 -8.14 13.48
C LEU A 533 -1.72 -8.45 14.65
N ARG A 534 -1.94 -9.56 15.36
CA ARG A 534 -1.10 -9.96 16.49
C ARG A 534 0.34 -10.30 16.11
N GLU A 535 0.61 -10.63 14.85
CA GLU A 535 1.97 -10.74 14.32
C GLU A 535 2.79 -9.45 14.54
N PHE A 536 2.13 -8.31 14.48
CA PHE A 536 2.75 -7.00 14.64
C PHE A 536 2.59 -6.45 16.05
N LEU A 537 1.39 -6.52 16.58
CA LEU A 537 1.03 -5.98 17.90
C LEU A 537 1.61 -6.81 19.06
N GLY A 538 1.84 -8.11 18.85
CA GLY A 538 2.16 -9.07 19.91
C GLY A 538 0.93 -9.67 20.57
N GLY A 539 1.15 -10.63 21.48
CA GLY A 539 0.08 -11.34 22.16
C GLY A 539 -0.67 -12.32 21.26
N SER A 540 -0.01 -12.86 20.25
CA SER A 540 -0.54 -13.93 19.40
C SER A 540 -0.61 -15.25 20.17
N SER A 541 -1.64 -16.05 19.88
CA SER A 541 -1.70 -17.46 20.28
C SER A 541 -0.88 -18.38 19.37
N PHE A 542 -0.39 -17.88 18.25
CA PHE A 542 0.51 -18.60 17.36
C PHE A 542 1.97 -18.37 17.78
N GLU A 543 2.80 -19.42 17.69
CA GLU A 543 4.25 -19.35 17.84
C GLU A 543 4.90 -18.96 16.50
N TYR A 544 5.84 -18.01 16.54
CA TYR A 544 6.54 -17.49 15.35
C TYR A 544 8.01 -17.88 15.32
#